data_b7219bbc2a8596a44b88dcbc06419077
#
_entry.id   b7219bbc2a8596a44b88dcbc06419077
#
_cell.length_a   1.000
_cell.length_b   1.000
_cell.length_c   1.000
_cell.angle_alpha   90.00
_cell.angle_beta   90.00
_cell.angle_gamma   90.00
#
_symmetry.space_group_name_H-M   'P 1'
#
loop_
_entity.id
_entity.type
_entity.pdbx_description
1 polymer ?
#
loop_
_entity_poly.entity_id
_entity_poly.type
_entity_poly.pdbx_seq_one_letter_code
_entity_poly.pdbx_strand_id
1 'polypeptide(L)'
;MRAASLGLMLVVAVAEAQQQPTPRLEPARVAGQVVVGTYAGIGGFIVGRYVGEELVQRLGSEHEPTIRRVGFAAGTIGGGLATAGVVYGIGSLGDQSGDFDATALGAGVGFAASMALARLLLGPELDPPSGMRTTARWATANLIALLPAIGASVGFNATRRAP
;
A
#
# COMPACT_ATOMS: atom_id res chain seq x y z
N MET A 1 4.77 -20.98 19.08
CA MET A 1 3.58 -20.53 19.83
C MET A 1 3.33 -19.02 19.81
N ARG A 2 4.30 -18.14 19.51
CA ARG A 2 4.10 -16.67 19.50
C ARG A 2 3.35 -16.12 18.26
N ALA A 3 3.37 -16.80 17.13
CA ALA A 3 2.68 -16.36 15.90
C ALA A 3 1.15 -16.54 15.97
N ALA A 4 0.66 -17.54 16.70
CA ALA A 4 -0.78 -17.78 16.85
C ALA A 4 -1.47 -16.72 17.72
N SER A 5 -0.75 -16.14 18.69
CA SER A 5 -1.29 -15.10 19.58
C SER A 5 -1.47 -13.75 18.85
N LEU A 6 -0.60 -13.42 17.90
CA LEU A 6 -0.71 -12.20 17.09
C LEU A 6 -1.91 -12.25 16.13
N GLY A 7 -2.16 -13.42 15.53
CA GLY A 7 -3.33 -13.62 14.66
C GLY A 7 -4.66 -13.50 15.42
N LEU A 8 -4.71 -14.03 16.65
CA LEU A 8 -5.92 -13.96 17.49
C LEU A 8 -6.21 -12.53 17.97
N MET A 9 -5.17 -11.77 18.34
CA MET A 9 -5.35 -10.35 18.72
C MET A 9 -5.83 -9.49 17.56
N LEU A 10 -5.37 -9.76 16.35
CA LEU A 10 -5.84 -9.03 15.14
C LEU A 10 -7.31 -9.32 14.85
N VAL A 11 -7.75 -10.57 15.01
CA VAL A 11 -9.15 -10.98 14.80
C VAL A 11 -10.06 -10.38 15.88
N VAL A 12 -9.63 -10.32 17.12
CA VAL A 12 -10.41 -9.73 18.23
C VAL A 12 -10.52 -8.21 18.05
N ALA A 13 -9.45 -7.51 17.68
CA ALA A 13 -9.48 -6.08 17.42
C ALA A 13 -10.41 -5.70 16.24
N VAL A 14 -10.47 -6.54 15.21
CA VAL A 14 -11.39 -6.37 14.08
C VAL A 14 -12.84 -6.61 14.50
N ALA A 15 -13.09 -7.60 15.40
CA ALA A 15 -14.43 -7.92 15.88
C ALA A 15 -15.00 -6.83 16.81
N GLU A 16 -14.19 -6.21 17.66
CA GLU A 16 -14.62 -5.10 18.53
C GLU A 16 -14.91 -3.81 17.74
N ALA A 17 -14.18 -3.55 16.65
CA ALA A 17 -14.44 -2.42 15.77
C ALA A 17 -15.79 -2.51 15.05
N GLN A 18 -16.38 -3.71 14.94
CA GLN A 18 -17.67 -3.93 14.26
C GLN A 18 -18.91 -3.61 15.13
N GLN A 19 -18.73 -3.31 16.42
CA GLN A 19 -19.87 -3.07 17.32
C GLN A 19 -20.34 -1.61 17.39
N GLN A 20 -19.62 -0.66 16.75
CA GLN A 20 -20.08 0.72 16.63
C GLN A 20 -20.91 0.90 15.36
N PRO A 21 -22.00 1.70 15.38
CA PRO A 21 -22.73 2.02 14.15
C PRO A 21 -21.80 2.72 13.17
N THR A 22 -21.24 1.95 12.24
CA THR A 22 -20.34 2.48 11.24
C THR A 22 -21.13 3.39 10.31
N PRO A 23 -20.66 4.64 10.08
CA PRO A 23 -21.27 5.51 9.08
C PRO A 23 -21.34 4.78 7.74
N ARG A 24 -22.42 4.96 6.98
CA ARG A 24 -22.57 4.32 5.68
C ARG A 24 -21.35 4.59 4.81
N LEU A 25 -20.77 3.52 4.25
CA LEU A 25 -19.69 3.64 3.27
C LEU A 25 -20.23 4.39 2.06
N GLU A 26 -19.61 5.52 1.72
CA GLU A 26 -19.90 6.23 0.48
C GLU A 26 -19.07 5.61 -0.66
N PRO A 27 -19.69 4.90 -1.61
CA PRO A 27 -18.93 4.18 -2.65
C PRO A 27 -18.02 5.09 -3.47
N ALA A 28 -18.45 6.32 -3.74
CA ALA A 28 -17.66 7.30 -4.48
C ALA A 28 -16.38 7.70 -3.72
N ARG A 29 -16.46 7.84 -2.39
CA ARG A 29 -15.31 8.16 -1.55
C ARG A 29 -14.32 7.00 -1.51
N VAL A 30 -14.79 5.78 -1.32
CA VAL A 30 -13.94 4.58 -1.33
C VAL A 30 -13.26 4.42 -2.69
N ALA A 31 -14.00 4.61 -3.78
CA ALA A 31 -13.41 4.59 -5.12
C ALA A 31 -12.34 5.69 -5.29
N GLY A 32 -12.60 6.90 -4.81
CA GLY A 32 -11.63 8.00 -4.80
C GLY A 32 -10.38 7.66 -3.99
N GLN A 33 -10.54 7.11 -2.78
CA GLN A 33 -9.43 6.64 -1.95
C GLN A 33 -8.54 5.63 -2.70
N VAL A 34 -9.15 4.63 -3.34
CA VAL A 34 -8.41 3.59 -4.05
C VAL A 34 -7.74 4.14 -5.30
N VAL A 35 -8.46 4.87 -6.15
CA VAL A 35 -7.89 5.37 -7.41
C VAL A 35 -6.79 6.39 -7.15
N VAL A 36 -7.08 7.44 -6.39
CA VAL A 36 -6.10 8.51 -6.16
C VAL A 36 -4.95 8.01 -5.28
N GLY A 37 -5.24 7.16 -4.28
CA GLY A 37 -4.23 6.50 -3.45
C GLY A 37 -3.25 5.64 -4.26
N THR A 38 -3.74 4.94 -5.29
CA THR A 38 -2.89 4.14 -6.20
C THR A 38 -1.91 5.03 -6.97
N TYR A 39 -2.41 6.11 -7.59
CA TYR A 39 -1.53 7.03 -8.33
C TYR A 39 -0.53 7.75 -7.40
N ALA A 40 -0.97 8.15 -6.22
CA ALA A 40 -0.09 8.72 -5.21
C ALA A 40 1.00 7.73 -4.78
N GLY A 41 0.63 6.46 -4.59
CA GLY A 41 1.58 5.39 -4.27
C GLY A 41 2.62 5.17 -5.37
N ILE A 42 2.21 5.13 -6.63
CA ILE A 42 3.12 5.03 -7.77
C ILE A 42 4.08 6.23 -7.81
N GLY A 43 3.55 7.45 -7.69
CA GLY A 43 4.37 8.67 -7.65
C GLY A 43 5.35 8.68 -6.48
N GLY A 44 4.88 8.35 -5.28
CA GLY A 44 5.71 8.25 -4.07
C GLY A 44 6.80 7.19 -4.19
N PHE A 45 6.50 6.05 -4.83
CA PHE A 45 7.50 5.01 -5.11
C PHE A 45 8.59 5.51 -6.07
N ILE A 46 8.22 6.16 -7.15
CA ILE A 46 9.19 6.69 -8.14
C ILE A 46 10.10 7.73 -7.49
N VAL A 47 9.52 8.69 -6.77
CA VAL A 47 10.29 9.75 -6.09
C VAL A 47 11.18 9.15 -4.99
N GLY A 48 10.62 8.29 -4.14
CA GLY A 48 11.36 7.66 -3.05
C GLY A 48 12.52 6.82 -3.56
N ARG A 49 12.30 6.07 -4.65
CA ARG A 49 13.34 5.28 -5.31
C ARG A 49 14.47 6.17 -5.82
N TYR A 50 14.14 7.22 -6.55
CA TYR A 50 15.13 8.17 -7.07
C TYR A 50 15.96 8.82 -5.95
N VAL A 51 15.31 9.28 -4.88
CA VAL A 51 15.97 9.86 -3.71
C VAL A 51 16.86 8.84 -3.02
N GLY A 52 16.42 7.61 -2.86
CA GLY A 52 17.21 6.54 -2.25
C GLY A 52 18.44 6.17 -3.07
N GLU A 53 18.31 6.06 -4.38
CA GLU A 53 19.44 5.79 -5.29
C GLU A 53 20.45 6.93 -5.25
N GLU A 54 20.01 8.18 -5.36
CA GLU A 54 20.86 9.36 -5.32
C GLU A 54 21.59 9.51 -3.98
N LEU A 55 20.90 9.27 -2.86
CA LEU A 55 21.52 9.36 -1.53
C LEU A 55 22.68 8.37 -1.37
N VAL A 56 22.49 7.12 -1.81
CA VAL A 56 23.52 6.08 -1.69
C VAL A 56 24.71 6.38 -2.59
N GLN A 57 24.50 6.91 -3.79
CA GLN A 57 25.57 7.35 -4.69
C GLN A 57 26.38 8.48 -4.07
N ARG A 58 25.71 9.49 -3.47
CA ARG A 58 26.40 10.59 -2.77
C ARG A 58 27.18 10.15 -1.54
N LEU A 59 26.77 9.05 -0.90
CA LEU A 59 27.52 8.43 0.19
C LEU A 59 28.71 7.57 -0.28
N GLY A 60 29.02 7.58 -1.59
CA GLY A 60 30.20 6.95 -2.19
C GLY A 60 30.02 5.48 -2.52
N SER A 61 28.79 4.97 -2.56
CA SER A 61 28.58 3.59 -3.03
C SER A 61 28.50 3.55 -4.55
N GLU A 62 29.42 2.84 -5.17
CA GLU A 62 29.42 2.54 -6.62
C GLU A 62 28.84 1.15 -6.91
N HIS A 63 28.47 0.40 -5.87
CA HIS A 63 27.97 -0.96 -6.00
C HIS A 63 26.51 -0.98 -6.45
N GLU A 64 26.28 -1.23 -7.73
CA GLU A 64 24.97 -1.15 -8.36
C GLU A 64 23.86 -1.97 -7.65
N PRO A 65 24.09 -3.22 -7.19
CA PRO A 65 23.08 -3.96 -6.45
C PRO A 65 22.66 -3.29 -5.14
N THR A 66 23.57 -2.59 -4.45
CA THR A 66 23.26 -1.85 -3.22
C THR A 66 22.41 -0.64 -3.53
N ILE A 67 22.77 0.13 -4.55
CA ILE A 67 22.00 1.32 -5.00
C ILE A 67 20.56 0.90 -5.33
N ARG A 68 20.38 -0.15 -6.13
CA ARG A 68 19.05 -0.66 -6.50
C ARG A 68 18.24 -1.13 -5.31
N ARG A 69 18.84 -1.82 -4.34
CA ARG A 69 18.14 -2.30 -3.13
C ARG A 69 17.68 -1.15 -2.25
N VAL A 70 18.54 -0.16 -2.01
CA VAL A 70 18.20 1.01 -1.20
C VAL A 70 17.15 1.86 -1.93
N GLY A 71 17.30 2.07 -3.23
CA GLY A 71 16.29 2.76 -4.04
C GLY A 71 14.94 2.06 -3.97
N PHE A 72 14.90 0.74 -4.09
CA PHE A 72 13.67 -0.02 -3.96
C PHE A 72 13.03 0.09 -2.58
N ALA A 73 13.83 0.00 -1.50
CA ALA A 73 13.35 0.16 -0.14
C ALA A 73 12.80 1.55 0.11
N ALA A 74 13.53 2.60 -0.31
CA ALA A 74 13.08 3.98 -0.20
C ALA A 74 11.82 4.26 -1.03
N GLY A 75 11.74 3.69 -2.24
CA GLY A 75 10.54 3.73 -3.07
C GLY A 75 9.34 3.09 -2.39
N THR A 76 9.54 1.93 -1.78
CA THR A 76 8.48 1.23 -1.03
C THR A 76 7.94 2.06 0.13
N ILE A 77 8.82 2.67 0.92
CA ILE A 77 8.44 3.54 2.03
C ILE A 77 7.72 4.78 1.49
N GLY A 78 8.29 5.45 0.49
CA GLY A 78 7.70 6.64 -0.13
C GLY A 78 6.32 6.35 -0.75
N GLY A 79 6.18 5.25 -1.45
CA GLY A 79 4.90 4.81 -2.02
C GLY A 79 3.85 4.49 -0.97
N GLY A 80 4.24 3.77 0.08
CA GLY A 80 3.35 3.42 1.20
C GLY A 80 2.84 4.66 1.93
N LEU A 81 3.73 5.59 2.27
CA LEU A 81 3.39 6.85 2.95
C LEU A 81 2.51 7.76 2.08
N ALA A 82 2.82 7.89 0.79
CA ALA A 82 2.01 8.67 -0.14
C ALA A 82 0.60 8.08 -0.29
N THR A 83 0.49 6.75 -0.43
CA THR A 83 -0.79 6.06 -0.46
C THR A 83 -1.59 6.30 0.81
N ALA A 84 -0.98 6.05 1.98
CA ALA A 84 -1.65 6.21 3.27
C ALA A 84 -2.10 7.66 3.50
N GLY A 85 -1.23 8.64 3.20
CA GLY A 85 -1.53 10.07 3.35
C GLY A 85 -2.70 10.51 2.49
N VAL A 86 -2.74 10.10 1.22
CA VAL A 86 -3.84 10.46 0.31
C VAL A 86 -5.14 9.75 0.67
N VAL A 87 -5.10 8.45 0.98
CA VAL A 87 -6.29 7.70 1.42
C VAL A 87 -6.87 8.29 2.69
N TYR A 88 -6.01 8.63 3.67
CA TYR A 88 -6.39 9.29 4.90
C TYR A 88 -7.01 10.66 4.64
N GLY A 89 -6.35 11.48 3.80
CA GLY A 89 -6.84 12.82 3.46
C GLY A 89 -8.22 12.79 2.80
N ILE A 90 -8.41 11.93 1.80
CA ILE A 90 -9.73 11.76 1.13
C ILE A 90 -10.76 11.19 2.11
N GLY A 91 -10.35 10.24 2.95
CA GLY A 91 -11.22 9.63 3.96
C GLY A 91 -11.72 10.63 4.98
N SER A 92 -10.90 11.59 5.36
CA SER A 92 -11.20 12.61 6.37
C SER A 92 -12.01 13.80 5.82
N LEU A 93 -12.38 13.82 4.54
CA LEU A 93 -13.24 14.86 3.98
C LEU A 93 -14.67 14.77 4.57
N GLY A 94 -15.25 15.91 4.92
CA GLY A 94 -16.66 16.01 5.37
C GLY A 94 -16.89 15.45 6.77
N ASP A 95 -16.12 15.92 7.76
CA ASP A 95 -16.28 15.64 9.20
C ASP A 95 -16.17 14.16 9.60
N GLN A 96 -15.50 13.35 8.79
CA GLN A 96 -15.19 11.97 9.14
C GLN A 96 -13.75 11.87 9.66
N SER A 97 -13.55 11.10 10.70
CA SER A 97 -12.22 10.80 11.23
C SER A 97 -11.94 9.31 11.13
N GLY A 98 -10.73 8.99 10.76
CA GLY A 98 -10.18 7.63 10.80
C GLY A 98 -8.84 7.65 11.51
N ASP A 99 -8.24 6.48 11.66
CA ASP A 99 -6.92 6.34 12.27
C ASP A 99 -5.86 6.26 11.16
N PHE A 100 -4.87 7.18 11.21
CA PHE A 100 -3.78 7.18 10.24
C PHE A 100 -2.90 5.94 10.37
N ASP A 101 -2.65 5.45 11.60
CA ASP A 101 -1.81 4.28 11.83
C ASP A 101 -2.46 3.03 11.22
N ALA A 102 -3.78 2.87 11.39
CA ALA A 102 -4.54 1.80 10.74
C ALA A 102 -4.52 1.91 9.22
N THR A 103 -4.59 3.13 8.68
CA THR A 103 -4.49 3.41 7.24
C THR A 103 -3.10 3.04 6.71
N ALA A 104 -2.05 3.43 7.41
CA ALA A 104 -0.66 3.12 7.04
C ALA A 104 -0.36 1.61 7.17
N LEU A 105 -0.86 0.97 8.23
CA LEU A 105 -0.75 -0.47 8.39
C LEU A 105 -1.45 -1.21 7.25
N GLY A 106 -2.65 -0.78 6.89
CA GLY A 106 -3.41 -1.30 5.76
C GLY A 106 -2.64 -1.17 4.44
N ALA A 107 -2.01 0.00 4.19
CA ALA A 107 -1.12 0.19 3.03
C ALA A 107 0.04 -0.80 3.03
N GLY A 108 0.69 -1.01 4.18
CA GLY A 108 1.79 -1.96 4.35
C GLY A 108 1.38 -3.40 4.07
N VAL A 109 0.22 -3.83 4.61
CA VAL A 109 -0.35 -5.18 4.35
C VAL A 109 -0.70 -5.32 2.86
N GLY A 110 -1.31 -4.31 2.25
CA GLY A 110 -1.61 -4.29 0.83
C GLY A 110 -0.35 -4.37 -0.04
N PHE A 111 0.74 -3.70 0.38
CA PHE A 111 2.03 -3.80 -0.29
C PHE A 111 2.62 -5.21 -0.18
N ALA A 112 2.60 -5.83 1.00
CA ALA A 112 3.06 -7.20 1.18
C ALA A 112 2.27 -8.19 0.30
N ALA A 113 0.94 -8.00 0.22
CA ALA A 113 0.09 -8.78 -0.68
C ALA A 113 0.44 -8.54 -2.17
N SER A 114 0.77 -7.28 -2.55
CA SER A 114 1.25 -6.94 -3.89
C SER A 114 2.52 -7.70 -4.24
N MET A 115 3.48 -7.73 -3.34
CA MET A 115 4.76 -8.43 -3.55
C MET A 115 4.56 -9.94 -3.65
N ALA A 116 3.70 -10.52 -2.81
CA ALA A 116 3.36 -11.94 -2.88
C ALA A 116 2.69 -12.28 -4.22
N LEU A 117 1.71 -11.47 -4.64
CA LEU A 117 1.02 -11.64 -5.92
C LEU A 117 1.97 -11.45 -7.11
N ALA A 118 2.84 -10.44 -7.06
CA ALA A 118 3.84 -10.20 -8.10
C ALA A 118 4.76 -11.42 -8.26
N ARG A 119 5.27 -11.98 -7.16
CA ARG A 119 6.11 -13.18 -7.20
C ARG A 119 5.36 -14.41 -7.72
N LEU A 120 4.08 -14.54 -7.39
CA LEU A 120 3.25 -15.64 -7.85
C LEU A 120 2.98 -15.56 -9.35
N LEU A 121 2.71 -14.37 -9.89
CA LEU A 121 2.33 -14.15 -11.28
C LEU A 121 3.53 -13.96 -12.22
N LEU A 122 4.60 -13.35 -11.74
CA LEU A 122 5.77 -12.97 -12.53
C LEU A 122 7.01 -13.83 -12.24
N GLY A 123 6.93 -14.68 -11.21
CA GLY A 123 8.05 -15.48 -10.76
C GLY A 123 9.03 -14.73 -9.84
N PRO A 124 10.09 -15.41 -9.38
CA PRO A 124 11.03 -14.88 -8.39
C PRO A 124 11.82 -13.65 -8.90
N GLU A 125 12.09 -13.59 -10.19
CA GLU A 125 12.80 -12.46 -10.83
C GLU A 125 11.90 -11.25 -11.08
N LEU A 126 10.59 -11.39 -10.84
CA LEU A 126 9.55 -10.39 -11.14
C LEU A 126 9.51 -9.99 -12.62
N ASP A 127 9.96 -10.87 -13.48
CA ASP A 127 9.91 -10.68 -14.93
C ASP A 127 8.65 -11.32 -15.53
N PRO A 128 7.95 -10.60 -16.40
CA PRO A 128 6.79 -11.19 -17.08
C PRO A 128 7.20 -12.41 -17.90
N PRO A 129 6.45 -13.52 -17.84
CA PRO A 129 6.75 -14.70 -18.66
C PRO A 129 6.87 -14.35 -20.15
N SER A 130 7.86 -14.96 -20.82
CA SER A 130 8.04 -14.80 -22.26
C SER A 130 6.78 -15.29 -22.98
N GLY A 131 6.08 -14.41 -23.68
CA GLY A 131 4.79 -14.73 -24.33
C GLY A 131 3.57 -14.12 -23.63
N MET A 132 3.72 -13.53 -22.46
CA MET A 132 2.63 -12.77 -21.85
C MET A 132 2.24 -11.59 -22.74
N ARG A 133 0.97 -11.51 -23.14
CA ARG A 133 0.48 -10.40 -23.97
C ARG A 133 0.62 -9.08 -23.24
N THR A 134 0.91 -8.01 -23.97
CA THR A 134 1.07 -6.64 -23.42
C THR A 134 -0.11 -6.24 -22.52
N THR A 135 -1.34 -6.55 -22.94
CA THR A 135 -2.55 -6.29 -22.15
C THR A 135 -2.54 -7.00 -20.80
N ALA A 136 -2.10 -8.28 -20.78
CA ALA A 136 -2.01 -9.03 -19.53
C ALA A 136 -0.93 -8.47 -18.59
N ARG A 137 0.20 -8.00 -19.14
CA ARG A 137 1.25 -7.30 -18.35
C ARG A 137 0.71 -6.05 -17.69
N TRP A 138 0.00 -5.22 -18.44
CA TRP A 138 -0.63 -4.00 -17.92
C TRP A 138 -1.69 -4.30 -16.87
N ALA A 139 -2.53 -5.30 -17.10
CA ALA A 139 -3.55 -5.72 -16.14
C ALA A 139 -2.91 -6.20 -14.82
N THR A 140 -1.86 -7.02 -14.91
CA THR A 140 -1.12 -7.51 -13.73
C THR A 140 -0.46 -6.37 -12.98
N ALA A 141 0.22 -5.44 -13.67
CA ALA A 141 0.85 -4.28 -13.03
C ALA A 141 -0.16 -3.39 -12.30
N ASN A 142 -1.31 -3.11 -12.92
CA ASN A 142 -2.37 -2.34 -12.28
C ASN A 142 -2.96 -3.06 -11.07
N LEU A 143 -3.21 -4.37 -11.17
CA LEU A 143 -3.73 -5.16 -10.04
C LEU A 143 -2.79 -5.10 -8.84
N ILE A 144 -1.49 -5.26 -9.08
CA ILE A 144 -0.46 -5.18 -8.04
C ILE A 144 -0.42 -3.78 -7.42
N ALA A 145 -0.50 -2.72 -8.24
CA ALA A 145 -0.45 -1.34 -7.80
C ALA A 145 -1.68 -0.90 -6.97
N LEU A 146 -2.84 -1.55 -7.18
CA LEU A 146 -4.08 -1.24 -6.46
C LEU A 146 -4.07 -1.74 -5.00
N LEU A 147 -3.39 -2.84 -4.71
CA LEU A 147 -3.49 -3.51 -3.40
C LEU A 147 -3.07 -2.63 -2.21
N PRO A 148 -2.01 -1.81 -2.27
CA PRO A 148 -1.69 -0.88 -1.17
C PRO A 148 -2.80 0.12 -0.88
N ALA A 149 -3.43 0.67 -1.92
CA ALA A 149 -4.52 1.63 -1.76
C ALA A 149 -5.81 0.97 -1.25
N ILE A 150 -6.10 -0.25 -1.69
CA ILE A 150 -7.20 -1.06 -1.14
C ILE A 150 -6.96 -1.33 0.34
N GLY A 151 -5.77 -1.80 0.71
CA GLY A 151 -5.41 -2.05 2.11
C GLY A 151 -5.50 -0.80 2.98
N ALA A 152 -4.98 0.33 2.51
CA ALA A 152 -5.08 1.63 3.19
C ALA A 152 -6.55 2.04 3.38
N SER A 153 -7.37 1.90 2.33
CA SER A 153 -8.80 2.22 2.36
C SER A 153 -9.56 1.34 3.36
N VAL A 154 -9.23 0.05 3.43
CA VAL A 154 -9.79 -0.87 4.44
C VAL A 154 -9.38 -0.43 5.83
N GLY A 155 -8.09 -0.14 6.08
CA GLY A 155 -7.60 0.31 7.38
C GLY A 155 -8.28 1.59 7.85
N PHE A 156 -8.40 2.61 6.99
CA PHE A 156 -9.13 3.84 7.28
C PHE A 156 -10.58 3.57 7.64
N ASN A 157 -11.30 2.83 6.78
CA ASN A 157 -12.73 2.62 6.95
C ASN A 157 -13.08 1.69 8.12
N ALA A 158 -12.16 0.80 8.53
CA ALA A 158 -12.33 -0.04 9.72
C ALA A 158 -12.28 0.76 11.04
N THR A 159 -11.57 1.89 11.04
CA THR A 159 -11.42 2.77 12.22
C THR A 159 -12.24 4.05 12.12
N ARG A 160 -13.05 4.17 11.08
CA ARG A 160 -13.84 5.37 10.80
C ARG A 160 -14.86 5.63 11.89
N ARG A 161 -14.91 6.88 12.36
CA ARG A 161 -15.88 7.38 13.35
C ARG A 161 -16.70 8.49 12.71
N ALA A 162 -18.00 8.52 13.01
CA ALA A 162 -18.84 9.68 12.76
C ALA A 162 -18.52 10.75 13.80
N PRO A 163 -18.71 12.04 13.49
CA PRO A 163 -18.59 13.13 14.45
C PRO A 163 -19.57 12.99 15.60
#